data_52d184ad87ca3b33d13554ba477c64e7
#
_entry.id   52d184ad87ca3b33d13554ba477c64e7
#
_cell.length_a   1.000
_cell.length_b   1.000
_cell.length_c   1.000
_cell.angle_alpha   90.00
_cell.angle_beta   90.00
_cell.angle_gamma   90.00
#
_symmetry.space_group_name_H-M   'P 1'
#
loop_
_entity.id
_entity.type
_entity.pdbx_description
1 polymer ?
#
loop_
_entity_poly.entity_id
_entity_poly.type
_entity_poly.pdbx_seq_one_letter_code
_entity_poly.pdbx_strand_id
1 'polypeptide(L)'
;APYFAGITMIVGLLILLTGLLNFFHFLMGTFLNRNREYGIRKVMGSGNQQLFYQLFVQSVIIAFIAFLFTFCLIEIISPYLNFNLFNYVLIIEKNLLFIQTAEYMVFILFLCMILCFITVLRIHYTPIQTEIHGSEIKRHKHGMRNILLGIQFFICWVFVAFTVALYMQAEKTESTLFNTLTEKEKANILSFSIDYMFMKNEEKLALIERISKFSGVQDKLLADISYLKGISGTGMQMEKGNPESSFEVNVMNVSTNFFQFMNIPLLSGHTLKAKEDLVVDKTWAERQKKDPLGTILYNYSESYTICGVCDDFIADVYNQSPGFVFLPSDFNYYVGHCYLKCEPGETADIKKMIEKTLKETLPESIHPQVTTLQEDIYEAQAIENKLKGIILFFSIVSLLITLLGVYSTITLDTERRQKEVAIRKVNGAGLKQIILLFARLYIKLLTVSAVIAFPLIYIVIQIWKKAYIVFFNDGIIYWAGIFIGITFITALTVLFRI
;
A
#
# COMPACT_ATOMS: atom_id res chain seq x y z
N ALA A 1 -10.86 -8.41 -5.97
CA ALA A 1 -10.72 -9.32 -4.81
C ALA A 1 -9.52 -10.29 -4.92
N PRO A 2 -9.28 -11.05 -6.02
CA PRO A 2 -8.20 -12.05 -6.06
C PRO A 2 -6.79 -11.43 -5.97
N TYR A 3 -6.55 -10.29 -6.58
CA TYR A 3 -5.26 -9.60 -6.52
C TYR A 3 -4.92 -9.12 -5.10
N PHE A 4 -5.91 -8.59 -4.38
CA PHE A 4 -5.74 -8.17 -2.99
C PHE A 4 -5.36 -9.35 -2.09
N ALA A 5 -6.09 -10.46 -2.20
CA ALA A 5 -5.79 -11.69 -1.45
C ALA A 5 -4.38 -12.22 -1.77
N GLY A 6 -3.98 -12.20 -3.05
CA GLY A 6 -2.64 -12.60 -3.48
C GLY A 6 -1.52 -11.74 -2.88
N ILE A 7 -1.67 -10.42 -2.89
CA ILE A 7 -0.70 -9.49 -2.30
C ILE A 7 -0.59 -9.73 -0.79
N THR A 8 -1.73 -9.83 -0.08
CA THR A 8 -1.74 -10.04 1.37
C THR A 8 -1.10 -11.38 1.75
N MET A 9 -1.31 -12.43 0.94
CA MET A 9 -0.68 -13.73 1.13
C MET A 9 0.84 -13.67 0.95
N ILE A 10 1.33 -13.01 -0.08
CA ILE A 10 2.77 -12.81 -0.33
C ILE A 10 3.41 -12.04 0.82
N VAL A 11 2.78 -10.96 1.26
CA VAL A 11 3.23 -10.14 2.38
C VAL A 11 3.30 -10.97 3.66
N GLY A 12 2.27 -11.74 3.98
CA GLY A 12 2.24 -12.65 5.13
C GLY A 12 3.35 -13.70 5.08
N LEU A 13 3.59 -14.30 3.90
CA LEU A 13 4.65 -15.28 3.70
C LEU A 13 6.05 -14.66 3.93
N LEU A 14 6.30 -13.45 3.43
CA LEU A 14 7.58 -12.75 3.61
C LEU A 14 7.84 -12.44 5.09
N ILE A 15 6.81 -12.07 5.86
CA ILE A 15 6.93 -11.80 7.28
C ILE A 15 7.19 -13.09 8.06
N LEU A 16 6.43 -14.15 7.77
CA LEU A 16 6.68 -15.46 8.34
C LEU A 16 8.14 -15.88 8.10
N LEU A 17 8.62 -15.74 6.86
CA LEU A 17 10.00 -16.03 6.50
C LEU A 17 11.00 -15.19 7.32
N THR A 18 10.74 -13.88 7.45
CA THR A 18 11.60 -12.98 8.26
C THR A 18 11.64 -13.42 9.72
N GLY A 19 10.50 -13.75 10.31
CA GLY A 19 10.40 -14.28 11.69
C GLY A 19 11.15 -15.60 11.87
N LEU A 20 10.98 -16.53 10.94
CA LEU A 20 11.70 -17.82 10.94
C LEU A 20 13.22 -17.63 10.81
N LEU A 21 13.65 -16.77 9.89
CA LEU A 21 15.09 -16.46 9.72
C LEU A 21 15.68 -15.85 10.98
N ASN A 22 14.95 -14.94 11.65
CA ASN A 22 15.39 -14.35 12.92
C ASN A 22 15.46 -15.39 14.04
N PHE A 23 14.45 -16.25 14.15
CA PHE A 23 14.43 -17.35 15.10
C PHE A 23 15.60 -18.32 14.87
N PHE A 24 15.83 -18.70 13.61
CA PHE A 24 16.98 -19.54 13.25
C PHE A 24 18.32 -18.85 13.58
N HIS A 25 18.43 -17.56 13.32
CA HIS A 25 19.59 -16.75 13.67
C HIS A 25 19.84 -16.78 15.17
N PHE A 26 18.79 -16.61 15.98
CA PHE A 26 18.87 -16.67 17.44
C PHE A 26 19.31 -18.05 17.93
N LEU A 27 18.69 -19.13 17.41
CA LEU A 27 19.09 -20.51 17.75
C LEU A 27 20.55 -20.79 17.43
N MET A 28 20.98 -20.40 16.22
CA MET A 28 22.38 -20.56 15.79
C MET A 28 23.35 -19.75 16.66
N GLY A 29 22.95 -18.53 17.07
CA GLY A 29 23.73 -17.68 17.98
C GLY A 29 23.91 -18.34 19.35
N THR A 30 22.81 -18.76 19.95
CA THR A 30 22.81 -19.47 21.27
C THR A 30 23.62 -20.74 21.20
N PHE A 31 23.48 -21.50 20.13
CA PHE A 31 24.23 -22.72 19.90
C PHE A 31 25.75 -22.48 19.81
N LEU A 32 26.15 -21.52 18.98
CA LEU A 32 27.59 -21.20 18.80
C LEU A 32 28.23 -20.70 20.11
N ASN A 33 27.50 -20.08 21.01
CA ASN A 33 28.01 -19.66 22.32
C ASN A 33 28.15 -20.84 23.32
N ARG A 34 27.37 -21.89 23.15
CA ARG A 34 27.40 -23.09 24.01
C ARG A 34 28.19 -24.26 23.42
N ASN A 35 28.94 -24.05 22.35
CA ASN A 35 29.71 -25.11 21.71
C ASN A 35 30.62 -25.87 22.70
N ARG A 36 31.29 -25.13 23.62
CA ARG A 36 32.14 -25.72 24.65
C ARG A 36 31.34 -26.64 25.60
N GLU A 37 30.16 -26.23 26.01
CA GLU A 37 29.27 -27.04 26.84
C GLU A 37 28.84 -28.33 26.12
N TYR A 38 28.48 -28.23 24.84
CA TYR A 38 28.09 -29.39 24.02
C TYR A 38 29.30 -30.32 23.76
N GLY A 39 30.47 -29.74 23.54
CA GLY A 39 31.72 -30.54 23.42
C GLY A 39 32.03 -31.34 24.69
N ILE A 40 31.93 -30.72 25.88
CA ILE A 40 32.12 -31.38 27.17
C ILE A 40 31.08 -32.49 27.39
N ARG A 41 29.79 -32.20 27.12
CA ARG A 41 28.70 -33.20 27.20
C ARG A 41 28.94 -34.40 26.28
N LYS A 42 29.42 -34.16 25.08
CA LYS A 42 29.77 -35.20 24.09
C LYS A 42 30.92 -36.10 24.58
N VAL A 43 31.91 -35.51 25.20
CA VAL A 43 33.00 -36.26 25.87
C VAL A 43 32.50 -37.08 27.05
N MET A 44 31.50 -36.55 27.77
CA MET A 44 30.85 -37.24 28.88
C MET A 44 29.82 -38.29 28.44
N GLY A 45 29.70 -38.56 27.14
CA GLY A 45 28.85 -39.63 26.60
C GLY A 45 27.47 -39.20 26.14
N SER A 46 27.16 -37.91 26.07
CA SER A 46 25.84 -37.45 25.55
C SER A 46 25.70 -37.78 24.06
N GLY A 47 24.66 -38.51 23.70
CA GLY A 47 24.31 -38.83 22.34
C GLY A 47 23.64 -37.66 21.58
N ASN A 48 23.66 -37.72 20.25
CA ASN A 48 23.02 -36.72 19.38
C ASN A 48 21.51 -36.57 19.68
N GLN A 49 20.83 -37.62 20.08
CA GLN A 49 19.41 -37.59 20.46
C GLN A 49 19.16 -36.71 21.67
N GLN A 50 20.01 -36.79 22.72
CA GLN A 50 19.87 -35.96 23.92
C GLN A 50 20.07 -34.48 23.62
N LEU A 51 21.03 -34.13 22.75
CA LEU A 51 21.25 -32.77 22.28
C LEU A 51 20.07 -32.27 21.46
N PHE A 52 19.51 -33.12 20.60
CA PHE A 52 18.30 -32.79 19.84
C PHE A 52 17.12 -32.49 20.76
N TYR A 53 16.80 -33.37 21.71
CA TYR A 53 15.71 -33.17 22.64
C TYR A 53 15.85 -31.87 23.45
N GLN A 54 17.06 -31.55 23.90
CA GLN A 54 17.29 -30.32 24.65
C GLN A 54 17.03 -29.07 23.80
N LEU A 55 17.54 -29.02 22.57
CA LEU A 55 17.31 -27.91 21.65
C LEU A 55 15.84 -27.80 21.23
N PHE A 56 15.21 -28.93 20.98
CA PHE A 56 13.81 -28.98 20.57
C PHE A 56 12.89 -28.52 21.70
N VAL A 57 13.06 -29.01 22.92
CA VAL A 57 12.27 -28.59 24.09
C VAL A 57 12.43 -27.09 24.34
N GLN A 58 13.64 -26.55 24.26
CA GLN A 58 13.87 -25.11 24.38
C GLN A 58 13.11 -24.32 23.28
N SER A 59 13.14 -24.80 22.04
CA SER A 59 12.42 -24.18 20.92
C SER A 59 10.90 -24.24 21.11
N VAL A 60 10.38 -25.38 21.59
CA VAL A 60 8.94 -25.58 21.89
C VAL A 60 8.47 -24.61 22.97
N ILE A 61 9.25 -24.43 24.04
CA ILE A 61 8.90 -23.49 25.13
C ILE A 61 8.80 -22.06 24.59
N ILE A 62 9.78 -21.64 23.80
CA ILE A 62 9.77 -20.29 23.20
C ILE A 62 8.59 -20.12 22.24
N ALA A 63 8.34 -21.12 21.38
CA ALA A 63 7.21 -21.10 20.46
C ALA A 63 5.87 -21.06 21.19
N PHE A 64 5.73 -21.82 22.29
CA PHE A 64 4.53 -21.82 23.11
C PHE A 64 4.26 -20.48 23.80
N ILE A 65 5.30 -19.83 24.34
CA ILE A 65 5.18 -18.48 24.90
C ILE A 65 4.76 -17.48 23.82
N ALA A 66 5.40 -17.54 22.63
CA ALA A 66 5.03 -16.68 21.49
C ALA A 66 3.56 -16.91 21.06
N PHE A 67 3.11 -18.15 21.08
CA PHE A 67 1.73 -18.53 20.77
C PHE A 67 0.73 -17.95 21.77
N LEU A 68 1.02 -18.01 23.07
CA LEU A 68 0.19 -17.35 24.10
C LEU A 68 0.09 -15.84 23.86
N PHE A 69 1.22 -15.19 23.55
CA PHE A 69 1.21 -13.77 23.16
C PHE A 69 0.35 -13.51 21.92
N THR A 70 0.41 -14.39 20.92
CA THR A 70 -0.41 -14.26 19.71
C THR A 70 -1.90 -14.35 20.02
N PHE A 71 -2.32 -15.26 20.90
CA PHE A 71 -3.71 -15.32 21.37
C PHE A 71 -4.15 -14.03 22.09
N CYS A 72 -3.31 -13.49 22.98
CA CYS A 72 -3.61 -12.22 23.63
C CYS A 72 -3.74 -11.07 22.59
N LEU A 73 -2.88 -11.03 21.57
CA LEU A 73 -2.94 -10.04 20.52
C LEU A 73 -4.20 -10.18 19.66
N ILE A 74 -4.59 -11.40 19.30
CA ILE A 74 -5.84 -11.67 18.56
C ILE A 74 -7.04 -11.17 19.36
N GLU A 75 -7.06 -11.42 20.67
CA GLU A 75 -8.14 -10.97 21.55
C GLU A 75 -8.28 -9.44 21.56
N ILE A 76 -7.14 -8.73 21.62
CA ILE A 76 -7.10 -7.26 21.65
C ILE A 76 -7.44 -6.65 20.28
N ILE A 77 -6.94 -7.25 19.18
CA ILE A 77 -6.99 -6.65 17.82
C ILE A 77 -8.27 -7.08 17.07
N SER A 78 -8.82 -8.27 17.35
CA SER A 78 -9.97 -8.80 16.61
C SER A 78 -11.19 -7.85 16.52
N PRO A 79 -11.55 -7.05 17.54
CA PRO A 79 -12.65 -6.10 17.43
C PRO A 79 -12.41 -5.00 16.39
N TYR A 80 -11.15 -4.72 16.07
CA TYR A 80 -10.75 -3.68 15.13
C TYR A 80 -10.51 -4.20 13.71
N LEU A 81 -10.60 -5.53 13.49
CA LEU A 81 -10.36 -6.18 12.20
C LEU A 81 -11.58 -6.26 11.28
N ASN A 82 -12.68 -5.60 11.62
CA ASN A 82 -13.85 -5.51 10.74
C ASN A 82 -13.54 -4.54 9.59
N PHE A 83 -13.43 -5.08 8.39
CA PHE A 83 -13.13 -4.30 7.20
C PHE A 83 -14.37 -4.18 6.32
N ASN A 84 -14.82 -2.94 6.10
CA ASN A 84 -15.73 -2.65 5.01
C ASN A 84 -14.92 -2.56 3.71
N LEU A 85 -15.02 -3.57 2.85
CA LEU A 85 -14.44 -3.55 1.51
C LEU A 85 -15.58 -3.42 0.51
N PHE A 86 -15.70 -2.24 -0.13
CA PHE A 86 -16.86 -1.90 -0.95
C PHE A 86 -18.17 -2.06 -0.14
N ASN A 87 -19.18 -2.70 -0.68
CA ASN A 87 -20.43 -3.01 -0.01
C ASN A 87 -20.39 -4.31 0.82
N TYR A 88 -19.20 -4.92 0.99
CA TYR A 88 -19.05 -6.15 1.76
C TYR A 88 -18.36 -5.88 3.09
N VAL A 89 -19.03 -6.23 4.18
CA VAL A 89 -18.42 -6.27 5.51
C VAL A 89 -17.67 -7.59 5.64
N LEU A 90 -16.34 -7.54 5.57
CA LEU A 90 -15.51 -8.71 5.90
C LEU A 90 -15.48 -8.85 7.42
N ILE A 91 -16.36 -9.70 7.94
CA ILE A 91 -16.34 -10.09 9.34
C ILE A 91 -15.32 -11.23 9.47
N ILE A 92 -14.23 -10.97 10.13
CA ILE A 92 -13.25 -12.02 10.45
C ILE A 92 -13.75 -12.74 11.70
N GLU A 93 -14.21 -13.98 11.55
CA GLU A 93 -14.65 -14.79 12.68
C GLU A 93 -13.48 -15.11 13.61
N LYS A 94 -13.59 -14.68 14.85
CA LYS A 94 -12.59 -14.87 15.89
C LYS A 94 -12.21 -16.34 16.09
N ASN A 95 -13.20 -17.24 16.07
CA ASN A 95 -12.97 -18.67 16.19
C ASN A 95 -12.12 -19.23 15.05
N LEU A 96 -12.31 -18.73 13.83
CA LEU A 96 -11.53 -19.11 12.66
C LEU A 96 -10.06 -18.68 12.82
N LEU A 97 -9.82 -17.45 13.33
CA LEU A 97 -8.47 -16.98 13.62
C LEU A 97 -7.74 -17.84 14.63
N PHE A 98 -8.43 -18.30 15.70
CA PHE A 98 -7.83 -19.19 16.68
C PHE A 98 -7.46 -20.55 16.07
N ILE A 99 -8.34 -21.15 15.28
CA ILE A 99 -8.08 -22.42 14.60
C ILE A 99 -6.89 -22.29 13.66
N GLN A 100 -6.88 -21.26 12.79
CA GLN A 100 -5.77 -20.99 11.88
C GLN A 100 -4.45 -20.76 12.62
N THR A 101 -4.48 -20.02 13.73
CA THR A 101 -3.29 -19.79 14.57
C THR A 101 -2.75 -21.10 15.15
N ALA A 102 -3.63 -22.02 15.55
CA ALA A 102 -3.22 -23.33 16.03
C ALA A 102 -2.59 -24.19 14.90
N GLU A 103 -3.14 -24.14 13.68
CA GLU A 103 -2.56 -24.80 12.50
C GLU A 103 -1.18 -24.23 12.17
N TYR A 104 -1.02 -22.91 12.19
CA TYR A 104 0.29 -22.26 12.02
C TYR A 104 1.28 -22.66 13.10
N MET A 105 0.85 -22.83 14.36
CA MET A 105 1.73 -23.28 15.42
C MET A 105 2.29 -24.67 15.14
N VAL A 106 1.46 -25.62 14.68
CA VAL A 106 1.91 -26.97 14.28
C VAL A 106 2.95 -26.88 13.17
N PHE A 107 2.70 -26.03 12.17
CA PHE A 107 3.66 -25.80 11.08
C PHE A 107 4.98 -25.20 11.58
N ILE A 108 4.94 -24.21 12.47
CA ILE A 108 6.14 -23.60 13.08
C ILE A 108 6.91 -24.63 13.90
N LEU A 109 6.25 -25.46 14.71
CA LEU A 109 6.90 -26.53 15.47
C LEU A 109 7.59 -27.55 14.56
N PHE A 110 6.96 -27.90 13.43
CA PHE A 110 7.57 -28.78 12.41
C PHE A 110 8.83 -28.15 11.83
N LEU A 111 8.79 -26.85 11.48
CA LEU A 111 9.98 -26.14 11.01
C LEU A 111 11.06 -26.04 12.08
N CYS A 112 10.71 -25.79 13.34
CA CYS A 112 11.65 -25.82 14.48
C CYS A 112 12.33 -27.19 14.60
N MET A 113 11.58 -28.28 14.44
CA MET A 113 12.11 -29.64 14.47
C MET A 113 13.17 -29.83 13.37
N ILE A 114 12.90 -29.40 12.13
CA ILE A 114 13.84 -29.46 11.02
C ILE A 114 15.09 -28.64 11.34
N LEU A 115 14.94 -27.42 11.83
CA LEU A 115 16.05 -26.54 12.16
C LEU A 115 16.92 -27.10 13.29
N CYS A 116 16.31 -27.67 14.33
CA CYS A 116 17.04 -28.36 15.40
C CYS A 116 17.82 -29.57 14.85
N PHE A 117 17.20 -30.35 13.96
CA PHE A 117 17.85 -31.49 13.33
C PHE A 117 19.08 -31.06 12.50
N ILE A 118 18.94 -30.05 11.64
CA ILE A 118 20.07 -29.48 10.87
C ILE A 118 21.18 -29.00 11.81
N THR A 119 20.80 -28.38 12.92
CA THR A 119 21.74 -27.87 13.91
C THR A 119 22.53 -29.01 14.56
N VAL A 120 21.85 -30.08 14.98
CA VAL A 120 22.50 -31.26 15.58
C VAL A 120 23.38 -32.00 14.59
N LEU A 121 22.96 -32.14 13.32
CA LEU A 121 23.80 -32.71 12.27
C LEU A 121 25.09 -31.91 12.13
N ARG A 122 25.03 -30.60 12.16
CA ARG A 122 26.20 -29.73 12.08
C ARG A 122 27.16 -29.92 13.25
N ILE A 123 26.61 -30.09 14.49
CA ILE A 123 27.41 -30.44 15.67
C ILE A 123 28.09 -31.79 15.50
N HIS A 124 27.36 -32.75 14.93
CA HIS A 124 27.88 -34.10 14.74
C HIS A 124 29.14 -34.13 13.85
N TYR A 125 29.14 -33.34 12.79
CA TYR A 125 30.24 -33.26 11.83
C TYR A 125 31.40 -32.34 12.23
N THR A 126 31.28 -31.58 13.37
CA THR A 126 32.38 -30.75 13.85
C THR A 126 33.32 -31.58 14.75
N PRO A 127 34.66 -31.58 14.49
CA PRO A 127 35.60 -32.30 15.32
C PRO A 127 35.62 -31.77 16.77
N ILE A 128 35.57 -32.66 17.75
CA ILE A 128 35.54 -32.34 19.20
C ILE A 128 36.75 -31.51 19.64
N GLN A 129 37.94 -31.78 19.09
CA GLN A 129 39.17 -31.04 19.39
C GLN A 129 39.08 -29.55 19.08
N THR A 130 38.36 -29.16 18.02
CA THR A 130 38.17 -27.75 17.65
C THR A 130 37.20 -27.03 18.56
N GLU A 131 36.33 -27.76 19.25
CA GLU A 131 35.33 -27.20 20.18
C GLU A 131 35.90 -26.94 21.57
N ILE A 132 36.83 -27.80 22.06
CA ILE A 132 37.40 -27.72 23.41
C ILE A 132 38.55 -26.73 23.48
N HIS A 133 39.46 -26.74 22.49
CA HIS A 133 40.68 -25.96 22.54
C HIS A 133 40.53 -24.50 22.11
N GLY A 134 39.34 -24.07 21.68
CA GLY A 134 39.12 -22.67 21.29
C GLY A 134 40.05 -22.18 20.17
N SER A 135 40.65 -23.13 19.42
CA SER A 135 41.56 -22.81 18.35
C SER A 135 40.85 -21.92 17.33
N GLU A 136 41.51 -20.89 16.88
CA GLU A 136 41.09 -19.92 15.86
C GLU A 136 40.33 -20.60 14.73
N ILE A 137 39.01 -20.71 14.92
CA ILE A 137 38.17 -21.36 13.95
C ILE A 137 38.12 -20.45 12.73
N LYS A 138 38.83 -20.92 11.70
CA LYS A 138 38.94 -20.34 10.39
C LYS A 138 37.69 -19.58 9.99
N ARG A 139 37.89 -18.40 9.43
CA ARG A 139 36.98 -17.39 8.84
C ARG A 139 35.68 -17.91 8.15
N HIS A 140 35.52 -19.22 7.99
CA HIS A 140 34.43 -19.86 7.24
C HIS A 140 33.13 -20.04 8.01
N LYS A 141 33.09 -19.88 9.35
CA LYS A 141 31.90 -20.18 10.18
C LYS A 141 30.84 -19.07 10.23
N HIS A 142 31.09 -17.89 9.70
CA HIS A 142 30.16 -16.77 9.73
C HIS A 142 29.27 -16.67 8.46
N GLY A 143 29.53 -17.45 7.42
CA GLY A 143 28.87 -17.34 6.12
C GLY A 143 27.35 -17.48 6.22
N MET A 144 26.87 -18.54 6.85
CA MET A 144 25.42 -18.79 6.96
C MET A 144 24.69 -17.68 7.73
N ARG A 145 25.26 -17.23 8.86
CA ARG A 145 24.69 -16.14 9.65
C ARG A 145 24.62 -14.84 8.85
N ASN A 146 25.67 -14.51 8.12
CA ASN A 146 25.71 -13.30 7.29
C ASN A 146 24.73 -13.40 6.12
N ILE A 147 24.54 -14.58 5.53
CA ILE A 147 23.54 -14.81 4.49
C ILE A 147 22.13 -14.59 5.05
N LEU A 148 21.81 -15.17 6.22
CA LEU A 148 20.52 -14.99 6.87
C LEU A 148 20.22 -13.51 7.16
N LEU A 149 21.19 -12.79 7.70
CA LEU A 149 21.05 -11.35 7.95
C LEU A 149 20.91 -10.55 6.64
N GLY A 150 21.65 -10.94 5.60
CA GLY A 150 21.51 -10.35 4.26
C GLY A 150 20.12 -10.53 3.67
N ILE A 151 19.51 -11.72 3.83
CA ILE A 151 18.12 -11.98 3.41
C ILE A 151 17.13 -11.13 4.22
N GLN A 152 17.35 -10.96 5.52
CA GLN A 152 16.52 -10.08 6.35
C GLN A 152 16.58 -8.63 5.88
N PHE A 153 17.77 -8.11 5.57
CA PHE A 153 17.92 -6.78 4.98
C PHE A 153 17.23 -6.68 3.62
N PHE A 154 17.36 -7.71 2.78
CA PHE A 154 16.64 -7.75 1.49
C PHE A 154 15.13 -7.61 1.66
N ILE A 155 14.53 -8.40 2.57
CA ILE A 155 13.08 -8.33 2.84
C ILE A 155 12.70 -6.96 3.42
N CYS A 156 13.53 -6.42 4.32
CA CYS A 156 13.33 -5.08 4.89
C CYS A 156 13.35 -4.00 3.80
N TRP A 157 14.28 -4.05 2.83
CA TRP A 157 14.32 -3.16 1.68
C TRP A 157 13.02 -3.21 0.88
N VAL A 158 12.51 -4.41 0.61
CA VAL A 158 11.26 -4.62 -0.12
C VAL A 158 10.10 -3.93 0.60
N PHE A 159 9.91 -4.22 1.90
CA PHE A 159 8.79 -3.64 2.66
C PHE A 159 8.86 -2.12 2.75
N VAL A 160 10.02 -1.56 3.09
CA VAL A 160 10.16 -0.10 3.23
C VAL A 160 9.98 0.60 1.90
N ALA A 161 10.55 0.06 0.81
CA ALA A 161 10.41 0.65 -0.51
C ALA A 161 8.94 0.65 -0.97
N PHE A 162 8.23 -0.47 -0.86
CA PHE A 162 6.81 -0.52 -1.21
C PHE A 162 5.95 0.36 -0.31
N THR A 163 6.26 0.46 0.98
CA THR A 163 5.54 1.38 1.88
C THR A 163 5.66 2.82 1.40
N VAL A 164 6.89 3.28 1.14
CA VAL A 164 7.13 4.64 0.66
C VAL A 164 6.46 4.87 -0.70
N ALA A 165 6.57 3.89 -1.62
CA ALA A 165 5.93 3.97 -2.94
C ALA A 165 4.41 4.10 -2.84
N LEU A 166 3.75 3.31 -1.99
CA LEU A 166 2.30 3.37 -1.78
C LEU A 166 1.86 4.71 -1.19
N TYR A 167 2.63 5.26 -0.24
CA TYR A 167 2.34 6.57 0.31
C TYR A 167 2.46 7.67 -0.74
N MET A 168 3.55 7.68 -1.51
CA MET A 168 3.76 8.68 -2.56
C MET A 168 2.74 8.55 -3.70
N GLN A 169 2.35 7.32 -4.05
CA GLN A 169 1.33 7.09 -5.08
C GLN A 169 -0.05 7.51 -4.60
N ALA A 170 -0.43 7.20 -3.36
CA ALA A 170 -1.72 7.62 -2.81
C ALA A 170 -1.85 9.15 -2.76
N GLU A 171 -0.82 9.86 -2.29
CA GLU A 171 -0.77 11.31 -2.29
C GLU A 171 -0.84 11.88 -3.72
N LYS A 172 -0.11 11.26 -4.65
CA LYS A 172 -0.14 11.67 -6.07
C LYS A 172 -1.52 11.45 -6.70
N THR A 173 -2.17 10.33 -6.41
CA THR A 173 -3.52 10.02 -6.88
C THR A 173 -4.55 11.02 -6.34
N GLU A 174 -4.52 11.29 -5.02
CA GLU A 174 -5.42 12.24 -4.37
C GLU A 174 -5.29 13.65 -4.95
N SER A 175 -4.05 14.10 -5.19
CA SER A 175 -3.80 15.43 -5.79
C SER A 175 -4.13 15.49 -7.28
N THR A 176 -4.21 14.34 -7.97
CA THR A 176 -4.45 14.28 -9.42
C THR A 176 -5.93 14.18 -9.76
N LEU A 177 -6.73 13.49 -8.93
CA LEU A 177 -8.18 13.43 -9.14
C LEU A 177 -8.80 14.81 -9.02
N PHE A 178 -9.65 15.18 -9.98
CA PHE A 178 -10.21 16.52 -10.12
C PHE A 178 -9.11 17.59 -10.09
N ASN A 179 -8.12 17.39 -10.94
CA ASN A 179 -6.88 18.19 -11.03
C ASN A 179 -7.11 19.69 -11.27
N THR A 180 -8.28 20.08 -11.75
CA THR A 180 -8.67 21.47 -11.98
C THR A 180 -9.13 22.23 -10.74
N LEU A 181 -9.39 21.48 -9.64
CA LEU A 181 -9.81 22.01 -8.35
C LEU A 181 -8.67 21.95 -7.33
N THR A 182 -8.53 22.98 -6.53
CA THR A 182 -7.63 22.99 -5.38
C THR A 182 -8.19 22.12 -4.24
N GLU A 183 -7.34 21.66 -3.32
CA GLU A 183 -7.78 20.87 -2.15
C GLU A 183 -8.82 21.60 -1.29
N LYS A 184 -8.70 22.95 -1.19
CA LYS A 184 -9.69 23.77 -0.50
C LYS A 184 -11.05 23.79 -1.21
N GLU A 185 -11.05 23.84 -2.52
CA GLU A 185 -12.30 23.77 -3.31
C GLU A 185 -12.95 22.40 -3.19
N LYS A 186 -12.15 21.31 -3.29
CA LYS A 186 -12.66 19.94 -3.08
C LYS A 186 -13.30 19.78 -1.69
N ALA A 187 -12.73 20.37 -0.64
CA ALA A 187 -13.30 20.36 0.71
C ALA A 187 -14.59 21.20 0.85
N ASN A 188 -14.81 22.17 -0.04
CA ASN A 188 -15.99 23.03 -0.03
C ASN A 188 -17.09 22.60 -1.03
N ILE A 189 -16.91 21.48 -1.72
CA ILE A 189 -17.92 20.88 -2.57
C ILE A 189 -18.56 19.73 -1.81
N LEU A 190 -19.85 19.81 -1.53
CA LEU A 190 -20.66 18.72 -0.96
C LEU A 190 -21.17 17.83 -2.10
N SER A 191 -21.22 16.54 -1.84
CA SER A 191 -21.57 15.48 -2.76
C SER A 191 -22.56 14.53 -2.11
N PHE A 192 -23.66 14.21 -2.76
CA PHE A 192 -24.64 13.24 -2.27
C PHE A 192 -25.45 12.60 -3.39
N SER A 193 -25.81 11.34 -3.19
CA SER A 193 -26.68 10.62 -4.10
C SER A 193 -28.15 10.97 -3.82
N ILE A 194 -28.92 11.11 -4.88
CA ILE A 194 -30.38 11.25 -4.87
C ILE A 194 -31.06 10.17 -5.71
N ASP A 195 -30.32 9.11 -6.01
CA ASP A 195 -30.82 7.98 -6.78
C ASP A 195 -31.73 7.09 -5.94
N TYR A 196 -32.93 7.62 -5.64
CA TYR A 196 -33.97 6.91 -4.92
C TYR A 196 -35.05 6.42 -5.90
N MET A 197 -35.16 5.12 -6.06
CA MET A 197 -36.06 4.48 -7.03
C MET A 197 -37.54 4.78 -6.78
N PHE A 198 -37.92 5.13 -5.55
CA PHE A 198 -39.30 5.46 -5.16
C PHE A 198 -39.67 6.94 -5.43
N MET A 199 -38.69 7.82 -5.73
CA MET A 199 -38.90 9.23 -6.04
C MET A 199 -38.98 9.46 -7.54
N LYS A 200 -39.98 10.22 -8.01
CA LYS A 200 -40.00 10.70 -9.38
C LYS A 200 -38.94 11.75 -9.60
N ASN A 201 -38.45 11.89 -10.83
CA ASN A 201 -37.40 12.83 -11.15
C ASN A 201 -37.74 14.28 -10.83
N GLU A 202 -39.02 14.67 -11.02
CA GLU A 202 -39.54 15.99 -10.66
C GLU A 202 -39.41 16.26 -9.15
N GLU A 203 -39.69 15.25 -8.29
CA GLU A 203 -39.56 15.34 -6.84
C GLU A 203 -38.10 15.50 -6.43
N LYS A 204 -37.16 14.76 -7.08
CA LYS A 204 -35.74 14.87 -6.87
C LYS A 204 -35.24 16.28 -7.22
N LEU A 205 -35.67 16.81 -8.37
CA LEU A 205 -35.30 18.17 -8.81
C LEU A 205 -35.83 19.23 -7.85
N ALA A 206 -37.09 19.11 -7.39
CA ALA A 206 -37.68 20.02 -6.41
C ALA A 206 -36.92 19.99 -5.06
N LEU A 207 -36.49 18.82 -4.63
CA LEU A 207 -35.65 18.66 -3.42
C LEU A 207 -34.31 19.36 -3.57
N ILE A 208 -33.63 19.15 -4.71
CA ILE A 208 -32.36 19.83 -4.99
C ILE A 208 -32.54 21.33 -5.03
N GLU A 209 -33.59 21.81 -5.67
CA GLU A 209 -33.91 23.25 -5.77
C GLU A 209 -34.13 23.86 -4.38
N ARG A 210 -34.79 23.14 -3.47
CA ARG A 210 -34.94 23.54 -2.06
C ARG A 210 -33.59 23.62 -1.35
N ILE A 211 -32.73 22.62 -1.52
CA ILE A 211 -31.43 22.54 -0.90
C ILE A 211 -30.49 23.62 -1.46
N SER A 212 -30.53 23.88 -2.76
CA SER A 212 -29.67 24.89 -3.40
C SER A 212 -29.95 26.34 -2.95
N LYS A 213 -31.07 26.57 -2.31
CA LYS A 213 -31.46 27.88 -1.73
C LYS A 213 -30.94 28.09 -0.31
N PHE A 214 -30.24 27.15 0.28
CA PHE A 214 -29.63 27.35 1.60
C PHE A 214 -28.58 28.47 1.55
N SER A 215 -28.55 29.30 2.59
CA SER A 215 -27.49 30.31 2.73
C SER A 215 -26.12 29.65 2.70
N GLY A 216 -25.18 30.21 1.97
CA GLY A 216 -23.83 29.67 1.80
C GLY A 216 -23.69 28.67 0.64
N VAL A 217 -24.76 28.28 -0.06
CA VAL A 217 -24.65 27.53 -1.32
C VAL A 217 -24.44 28.49 -2.47
N GLN A 218 -23.33 28.35 -3.17
CA GLN A 218 -22.92 29.24 -4.29
C GLN A 218 -23.41 28.71 -5.63
N ASP A 219 -23.27 27.42 -5.88
CA ASP A 219 -23.62 26.78 -7.16
C ASP A 219 -23.97 25.30 -6.96
N LYS A 220 -24.69 24.73 -7.93
CA LYS A 220 -25.07 23.33 -7.96
C LYS A 220 -24.70 22.69 -9.29
N LEU A 221 -24.30 21.42 -9.24
CA LEU A 221 -24.01 20.61 -10.41
C LEU A 221 -24.78 19.29 -10.31
N LEU A 222 -25.56 18.99 -11.35
CA LEU A 222 -26.31 17.75 -11.45
C LEU A 222 -25.54 16.72 -12.27
N ALA A 223 -25.62 15.47 -11.87
CA ALA A 223 -25.07 14.33 -12.56
C ALA A 223 -26.04 13.15 -12.53
N ASP A 224 -25.93 12.28 -13.51
CA ASP A 224 -26.65 10.99 -13.54
C ASP A 224 -26.09 10.05 -12.48
N ILE A 225 -24.77 10.03 -12.30
CA ILE A 225 -24.05 9.26 -11.28
C ILE A 225 -22.83 10.06 -10.78
N SER A 226 -22.27 9.70 -9.65
CA SER A 226 -21.02 10.29 -9.18
C SER A 226 -19.90 10.13 -10.22
N TYR A 227 -19.21 11.22 -10.55
CA TYR A 227 -18.10 11.21 -11.52
C TYR A 227 -16.92 10.30 -11.12
N LEU A 228 -16.79 9.93 -9.85
CA LEU A 228 -15.84 8.92 -9.38
C LEU A 228 -16.27 7.47 -9.64
N LYS A 229 -17.55 7.25 -10.03
CA LYS A 229 -18.14 5.91 -10.23
C LYS A 229 -18.72 5.70 -11.62
N GLY A 230 -18.88 6.77 -12.39
CA GLY A 230 -19.69 6.79 -13.59
C GLY A 230 -18.95 7.00 -14.90
N ILE A 231 -17.70 6.60 -14.99
CA ILE A 231 -16.98 6.62 -16.26
C ILE A 231 -17.29 5.33 -16.99
N SER A 232 -17.98 5.43 -18.11
CA SER A 232 -18.30 4.29 -18.96
C SER A 232 -17.57 4.42 -20.28
N GLY A 233 -16.75 3.42 -20.60
CA GLY A 233 -16.23 3.27 -21.96
C GLY A 233 -17.37 2.96 -22.93
N THR A 234 -17.48 3.70 -24.02
CA THR A 234 -18.41 3.42 -25.10
C THR A 234 -17.73 3.48 -26.45
N GLY A 235 -18.25 2.74 -27.39
CA GLY A 235 -17.82 2.80 -28.79
C GLY A 235 -18.42 3.99 -29.50
N MET A 236 -17.61 4.87 -30.08
CA MET A 236 -18.03 5.90 -31.05
C MET A 236 -17.46 5.63 -32.39
N GLN A 237 -18.08 6.19 -33.45
CA GLN A 237 -17.66 6.02 -34.83
C GLN A 237 -17.40 7.39 -35.44
N MET A 238 -16.36 7.50 -36.30
CA MET A 238 -16.12 8.69 -37.10
C MET A 238 -16.97 8.70 -38.37
N GLU A 239 -17.39 7.55 -38.87
CA GLU A 239 -18.24 7.39 -40.05
C GLU A 239 -19.45 6.56 -39.68
N LYS A 240 -20.63 7.07 -39.98
CA LYS A 240 -21.89 6.44 -39.66
C LYS A 240 -22.01 5.05 -40.29
N GLY A 241 -22.16 4.03 -39.42
CA GLY A 241 -22.37 2.64 -39.86
C GLY A 241 -21.12 1.92 -40.34
N ASN A 242 -19.93 2.52 -40.22
CA ASN A 242 -18.66 1.87 -40.52
C ASN A 242 -17.99 1.33 -39.24
N PRO A 243 -18.05 -0.01 -38.96
CA PRO A 243 -17.43 -0.59 -37.78
C PRO A 243 -15.92 -0.41 -37.69
N GLU A 244 -15.22 -0.27 -38.83
CA GLU A 244 -13.77 -0.04 -38.89
C GLU A 244 -13.36 1.35 -38.42
N SER A 245 -14.30 2.31 -38.41
CA SER A 245 -14.09 3.66 -37.85
C SER A 245 -14.44 3.75 -36.36
N SER A 246 -14.81 2.62 -35.71
CA SER A 246 -15.17 2.57 -34.32
C SER A 246 -13.94 2.66 -33.41
N PHE A 247 -14.04 3.44 -32.36
CA PHE A 247 -13.02 3.59 -31.33
C PHE A 247 -13.69 3.66 -29.95
N GLU A 248 -12.96 3.18 -28.94
CA GLU A 248 -13.39 3.30 -27.55
C GLU A 248 -13.02 4.67 -27.00
N VAL A 249 -13.92 5.26 -26.24
CA VAL A 249 -13.74 6.55 -25.57
C VAL A 249 -14.51 6.55 -24.26
N ASN A 250 -14.00 7.26 -23.27
CA ASN A 250 -14.72 7.49 -22.03
C ASN A 250 -15.74 8.61 -22.23
N VAL A 251 -17.00 8.29 -21.98
CA VAL A 251 -18.11 9.26 -22.06
C VAL A 251 -18.52 9.68 -20.66
N MET A 252 -18.69 10.98 -20.50
CA MET A 252 -19.21 11.60 -19.30
C MET A 252 -20.42 12.47 -19.67
N ASN A 253 -21.59 12.14 -19.16
CA ASN A 253 -22.78 12.95 -19.31
C ASN A 253 -22.74 14.08 -18.29
N VAL A 254 -22.77 15.32 -18.76
CA VAL A 254 -22.56 16.49 -17.92
C VAL A 254 -23.61 17.57 -18.15
N SER A 255 -23.89 18.37 -17.12
CA SER A 255 -24.70 19.57 -17.27
C SER A 255 -23.94 20.70 -17.96
N THR A 256 -24.68 21.68 -18.50
CA THR A 256 -24.09 22.79 -19.25
C THR A 256 -23.14 23.65 -18.43
N ASN A 257 -23.31 23.70 -17.09
CA ASN A 257 -22.41 24.46 -16.19
C ASN A 257 -21.22 23.63 -15.66
N PHE A 258 -21.05 22.36 -16.10
CA PHE A 258 -20.00 21.45 -15.61
C PHE A 258 -18.60 22.05 -15.70
N PHE A 259 -18.22 22.59 -16.86
CA PHE A 259 -16.89 23.15 -17.10
C PHE A 259 -16.59 24.35 -16.18
N GLN A 260 -17.59 25.21 -15.95
CA GLN A 260 -17.47 26.34 -15.04
C GLN A 260 -17.40 25.88 -13.58
N PHE A 261 -18.26 24.96 -13.19
CA PHE A 261 -18.33 24.43 -11.82
C PHE A 261 -17.03 23.72 -11.43
N MET A 262 -16.47 22.91 -12.33
CA MET A 262 -15.24 22.13 -12.13
C MET A 262 -13.96 22.91 -12.48
N ASN A 263 -14.05 24.21 -12.82
CA ASN A 263 -12.93 25.07 -13.22
C ASN A 263 -12.12 24.48 -14.38
N ILE A 264 -12.78 23.84 -15.35
CA ILE A 264 -12.12 23.24 -16.52
C ILE A 264 -11.98 24.30 -17.62
N PRO A 265 -10.75 24.69 -18.00
CA PRO A 265 -10.56 25.70 -19.04
C PRO A 265 -10.86 25.10 -20.43
N LEU A 266 -11.54 25.88 -21.26
CA LEU A 266 -11.65 25.58 -22.69
C LEU A 266 -10.41 26.07 -23.42
N LEU A 267 -9.83 25.21 -24.24
CA LEU A 267 -8.67 25.50 -25.07
C LEU A 267 -9.07 26.07 -26.42
N SER A 268 -10.21 25.57 -26.96
CA SER A 268 -10.78 26.08 -28.26
C SER A 268 -12.28 25.80 -28.31
N GLY A 269 -13.00 26.56 -29.14
CA GLY A 269 -14.43 26.38 -29.37
C GLY A 269 -15.30 26.96 -28.26
N HIS A 270 -16.40 26.29 -27.94
CA HIS A 270 -17.36 26.70 -26.89
C HIS A 270 -17.87 25.49 -26.07
N THR A 271 -18.50 25.78 -24.92
CA THR A 271 -19.14 24.76 -24.07
C THR A 271 -20.42 24.23 -24.70
N LEU A 272 -20.94 23.14 -24.13
CA LEU A 272 -22.21 22.52 -24.52
C LEU A 272 -23.38 23.52 -24.45
N LYS A 273 -24.08 23.71 -25.57
CA LYS A 273 -25.25 24.60 -25.73
C LYS A 273 -26.45 23.88 -26.33
N ALA A 274 -26.20 22.93 -27.21
CA ALA A 274 -27.23 22.14 -27.88
C ALA A 274 -27.11 20.66 -27.55
N LYS A 275 -28.17 19.89 -27.81
CA LYS A 275 -28.19 18.45 -27.53
C LYS A 275 -27.16 17.68 -28.36
N GLU A 276 -26.84 18.18 -29.55
CA GLU A 276 -25.87 17.58 -30.45
C GLU A 276 -24.44 18.06 -30.24
N ASP A 277 -24.22 18.96 -29.27
CA ASP A 277 -22.89 19.43 -28.93
C ASP A 277 -22.09 18.35 -28.16
N LEU A 278 -20.79 18.32 -28.43
CA LEU A 278 -19.85 17.45 -27.79
C LEU A 278 -18.54 18.20 -27.53
N VAL A 279 -18.01 18.08 -26.31
CA VAL A 279 -16.69 18.60 -25.97
C VAL A 279 -15.73 17.42 -25.76
N VAL A 280 -14.51 17.53 -26.26
CA VAL A 280 -13.44 16.55 -26.07
C VAL A 280 -12.35 17.13 -25.19
N ASP A 281 -11.61 16.28 -24.48
CA ASP A 281 -10.42 16.71 -23.76
C ASP A 281 -9.20 16.85 -24.70
N LYS A 282 -8.16 17.48 -24.19
CA LYS A 282 -6.89 17.69 -24.88
C LYS A 282 -6.24 16.35 -25.28
N THR A 283 -6.25 15.36 -24.39
CA THR A 283 -5.68 14.03 -24.67
C THR A 283 -6.34 13.35 -25.85
N TRP A 284 -7.67 13.46 -26.00
CA TRP A 284 -8.37 12.95 -27.17
C TRP A 284 -8.02 13.75 -28.42
N ALA A 285 -8.03 15.10 -28.33
CA ALA A 285 -7.76 16.00 -29.45
C ALA A 285 -6.34 15.81 -30.04
N GLU A 286 -5.32 15.66 -29.20
CA GLU A 286 -3.93 15.45 -29.62
C GLU A 286 -3.70 14.11 -30.36
N ARG A 287 -4.56 13.12 -30.16
CA ARG A 287 -4.51 11.84 -30.88
C ARG A 287 -5.03 11.99 -32.32
N GLN A 288 -5.81 13.04 -32.61
CA GLN A 288 -6.30 13.31 -33.95
C GLN A 288 -5.22 14.06 -34.77
N LYS A 289 -5.08 13.71 -36.04
CA LYS A 289 -4.11 14.37 -36.94
C LYS A 289 -4.59 15.72 -37.47
N LYS A 290 -5.85 16.07 -37.20
CA LYS A 290 -6.52 17.29 -37.70
C LYS A 290 -7.20 18.00 -36.55
N ASP A 291 -7.54 19.29 -36.77
CA ASP A 291 -8.38 20.04 -35.82
C ASP A 291 -9.69 19.29 -35.59
N PRO A 292 -10.01 18.94 -34.36
CA PRO A 292 -11.20 18.17 -34.04
C PRO A 292 -12.49 18.99 -34.16
N LEU A 293 -12.44 20.33 -34.10
CA LEU A 293 -13.62 21.19 -34.16
C LEU A 293 -14.47 20.97 -35.39
N GLY A 294 -15.77 20.85 -35.24
CA GLY A 294 -16.73 20.59 -36.32
C GLY A 294 -16.78 19.14 -36.80
N THR A 295 -15.93 18.25 -36.27
CA THR A 295 -15.99 16.81 -36.59
C THR A 295 -17.27 16.21 -35.99
N ILE A 296 -17.95 15.36 -36.77
CA ILE A 296 -19.16 14.65 -36.29
C ILE A 296 -18.75 13.26 -35.82
N LEU A 297 -19.15 12.92 -34.60
CA LEU A 297 -19.01 11.58 -34.03
C LEU A 297 -20.40 10.93 -33.90
N TYR A 298 -20.43 9.61 -34.08
CA TYR A 298 -21.68 8.84 -34.06
C TYR A 298 -21.65 7.86 -32.90
N ASN A 299 -22.74 7.83 -32.12
CA ASN A 299 -22.99 6.82 -31.09
C ASN A 299 -24.33 6.15 -31.40
N TYR A 300 -24.30 4.90 -31.85
CA TYR A 300 -25.48 4.16 -32.34
C TYR A 300 -26.27 4.96 -33.42
N SER A 301 -27.38 5.55 -33.04
CA SER A 301 -28.26 6.30 -33.91
C SER A 301 -28.12 7.82 -33.79
N GLU A 302 -27.41 8.30 -32.78
CA GLU A 302 -27.23 9.73 -32.50
C GLU A 302 -25.93 10.25 -33.12
N SER A 303 -25.95 11.53 -33.48
CA SER A 303 -24.78 12.22 -34.02
C SER A 303 -24.47 13.45 -33.17
N TYR A 304 -23.20 13.64 -32.88
CA TYR A 304 -22.71 14.73 -32.04
C TYR A 304 -21.62 15.50 -32.79
N THR A 305 -21.64 16.81 -32.67
CA THR A 305 -20.62 17.68 -33.30
C THR A 305 -19.63 18.16 -32.24
N ILE A 306 -18.35 18.02 -32.48
CA ILE A 306 -17.33 18.54 -31.58
C ILE A 306 -17.36 20.06 -31.63
N CYS A 307 -17.89 20.69 -30.59
CA CYS A 307 -18.02 22.15 -30.48
C CYS A 307 -16.90 22.78 -29.66
N GLY A 308 -16.14 22.02 -28.90
CA GLY A 308 -15.06 22.53 -28.09
C GLY A 308 -14.02 21.50 -27.70
N VAL A 309 -12.85 21.99 -27.31
CA VAL A 309 -11.76 21.21 -26.71
C VAL A 309 -11.46 21.82 -25.36
N CYS A 310 -11.46 21.00 -24.31
CA CYS A 310 -11.12 21.43 -22.96
C CYS A 310 -9.76 20.86 -22.51
N ASP A 311 -9.22 21.39 -21.43
CA ASP A 311 -8.03 20.80 -20.78
C ASP A 311 -8.38 19.46 -20.13
N ASP A 312 -7.36 18.64 -19.86
CA ASP A 312 -7.55 17.30 -19.32
C ASP A 312 -8.18 17.33 -17.91
N PHE A 313 -9.27 16.62 -17.77
CA PHE A 313 -9.97 16.42 -16.51
C PHE A 313 -9.82 14.96 -16.07
N ILE A 314 -9.28 14.73 -14.87
CA ILE A 314 -8.96 13.39 -14.37
C ILE A 314 -9.95 13.01 -13.29
N ALA A 315 -10.91 12.17 -13.63
CA ALA A 315 -11.86 11.57 -12.68
C ALA A 315 -11.54 10.10 -12.35
N ASP A 316 -10.66 9.46 -13.13
CA ASP A 316 -10.15 8.11 -12.87
C ASP A 316 -8.64 8.06 -13.12
N VAL A 317 -7.90 7.46 -12.20
CA VAL A 317 -6.43 7.34 -12.29
C VAL A 317 -5.96 5.97 -12.80
N TYR A 318 -6.86 4.98 -12.88
CA TYR A 318 -6.51 3.60 -13.26
C TYR A 318 -6.63 3.33 -14.74
N ASN A 319 -7.36 4.15 -15.47
CA ASN A 319 -7.60 3.91 -16.86
C ASN A 319 -6.59 4.71 -17.70
N GLN A 320 -5.80 4.02 -18.53
CA GLN A 320 -5.10 4.67 -19.62
C GLN A 320 -6.14 5.13 -20.65
N SER A 321 -6.95 6.09 -20.24
CA SER A 321 -8.07 6.57 -21.01
C SER A 321 -7.65 7.00 -22.40
N PRO A 322 -8.39 6.61 -23.44
CA PRO A 322 -8.24 7.19 -24.76
C PRO A 322 -8.60 8.68 -24.83
N GLY A 323 -8.92 9.32 -23.73
CA GLY A 323 -9.44 10.68 -23.59
C GLY A 323 -10.91 10.67 -23.18
N PHE A 324 -11.41 11.84 -22.79
CA PHE A 324 -12.80 12.02 -22.39
C PHE A 324 -13.60 12.75 -23.48
N VAL A 325 -14.85 12.30 -23.61
CA VAL A 325 -15.88 12.96 -24.39
C VAL A 325 -17.00 13.37 -23.45
N PHE A 326 -17.34 14.64 -23.45
CA PHE A 326 -18.40 15.20 -22.62
C PHE A 326 -19.64 15.43 -23.45
N LEU A 327 -20.74 14.77 -23.06
CA LEU A 327 -22.03 14.89 -23.71
C LEU A 327 -23.01 15.67 -22.83
N PRO A 328 -23.92 16.45 -23.39
CA PRO A 328 -24.95 17.11 -22.63
C PRO A 328 -25.94 16.08 -22.07
N SER A 329 -26.24 16.16 -20.78
CA SER A 329 -27.26 15.33 -20.13
C SER A 329 -28.59 16.06 -20.03
N ASP A 330 -29.68 15.33 -20.29
CA ASP A 330 -31.03 15.81 -20.03
C ASP A 330 -31.51 15.32 -18.66
N PHE A 331 -31.25 16.11 -17.64
CA PHE A 331 -31.64 15.80 -16.26
C PHE A 331 -33.15 15.85 -15.99
N ASN A 332 -33.97 16.22 -16.98
CA ASN A 332 -35.42 16.07 -16.86
C ASN A 332 -35.84 14.60 -16.87
N TYR A 333 -35.07 13.71 -17.50
CA TYR A 333 -35.35 12.28 -17.50
C TYR A 333 -34.75 11.56 -16.29
N TYR A 334 -33.54 11.91 -15.89
CA TYR A 334 -32.87 11.24 -14.79
C TYR A 334 -31.80 12.10 -14.13
N VAL A 335 -31.87 12.18 -12.80
CA VAL A 335 -30.84 12.76 -11.96
C VAL A 335 -30.57 11.81 -10.79
N GLY A 336 -29.32 11.45 -10.57
CA GLY A 336 -28.93 10.48 -9.55
C GLY A 336 -27.94 11.01 -8.53
N HIS A 337 -27.25 12.11 -8.86
CA HIS A 337 -26.23 12.68 -8.00
C HIS A 337 -26.22 14.21 -8.06
N CYS A 338 -25.84 14.84 -6.95
CA CYS A 338 -25.76 16.30 -6.84
C CYS A 338 -24.46 16.70 -6.17
N TYR A 339 -23.79 17.71 -6.76
CA TYR A 339 -22.68 18.43 -6.14
C TYR A 339 -23.10 19.86 -5.85
N LEU A 340 -22.73 20.35 -4.67
CA LEU A 340 -23.02 21.72 -4.23
C LEU A 340 -21.73 22.44 -3.83
N LYS A 341 -21.44 23.56 -4.45
CA LYS A 341 -20.33 24.43 -4.10
C LYS A 341 -20.76 25.34 -2.96
N CYS A 342 -20.04 25.26 -1.83
CA CYS A 342 -20.38 25.99 -0.60
C CYS A 342 -19.37 27.10 -0.34
N GLU A 343 -19.78 28.12 0.40
CA GLU A 343 -18.88 29.14 0.90
C GLU A 343 -17.86 28.54 1.89
N PRO A 344 -16.58 28.99 1.84
CA PRO A 344 -15.56 28.50 2.74
C PRO A 344 -15.94 28.75 4.21
N GLY A 345 -15.91 27.68 5.00
CA GLY A 345 -16.24 27.71 6.43
C GLY A 345 -17.67 27.35 6.77
N GLU A 346 -18.62 27.37 5.82
CA GLU A 346 -20.03 27.02 6.05
C GLU A 346 -20.36 25.57 5.66
N THR A 347 -19.43 24.86 5.03
CA THR A 347 -19.63 23.49 4.50
C THR A 347 -20.19 22.52 5.54
N ALA A 348 -19.70 22.56 6.79
CA ALA A 348 -20.14 21.67 7.86
C ALA A 348 -21.60 21.93 8.31
N ASP A 349 -22.02 23.18 8.34
CA ASP A 349 -23.38 23.55 8.74
C ASP A 349 -24.38 23.27 7.60
N ILE A 350 -23.99 23.56 6.36
CA ILE A 350 -24.78 23.21 5.17
C ILE A 350 -24.94 21.67 5.08
N LYS A 351 -23.88 20.90 5.32
CA LYS A 351 -23.92 19.42 5.38
C LYS A 351 -25.01 18.93 6.35
N LYS A 352 -25.03 19.47 7.58
CA LYS A 352 -26.06 19.13 8.59
C LYS A 352 -27.47 19.52 8.15
N MET A 353 -27.62 20.69 7.51
CA MET A 353 -28.90 21.13 6.99
C MET A 353 -29.43 20.20 5.88
N ILE A 354 -28.55 19.78 4.98
CA ILE A 354 -28.88 18.82 3.92
C ILE A 354 -29.28 17.46 4.52
N GLU A 355 -28.46 16.92 5.44
CA GLU A 355 -28.74 15.65 6.12
C GLU A 355 -30.09 15.68 6.85
N LYS A 356 -30.40 16.79 7.52
CA LYS A 356 -31.72 16.99 8.17
C LYS A 356 -32.85 17.00 7.16
N THR A 357 -32.71 17.76 6.07
CA THR A 357 -33.74 17.86 5.02
C THR A 357 -33.96 16.52 4.32
N LEU A 358 -32.89 15.79 4.05
CA LEU A 358 -32.98 14.45 3.46
C LEU A 358 -33.66 13.47 4.42
N LYS A 359 -33.34 13.49 5.71
CA LYS A 359 -34.01 12.66 6.74
C LYS A 359 -35.49 12.97 6.91
N GLU A 360 -35.88 14.23 6.77
CA GLU A 360 -37.29 14.64 6.82
C GLU A 360 -38.08 14.21 5.57
N THR A 361 -37.41 14.05 4.43
CA THR A 361 -38.06 13.76 3.14
C THR A 361 -38.04 12.28 2.81
N LEU A 362 -37.00 11.54 3.29
CA LEU A 362 -36.78 10.13 2.95
C LEU A 362 -37.36 9.19 4.02
N PRO A 363 -37.75 7.95 3.67
CA PRO A 363 -38.12 6.93 4.64
C PRO A 363 -37.02 6.66 5.66
N GLU A 364 -37.39 6.30 6.90
CA GLU A 364 -36.45 6.01 7.99
C GLU A 364 -35.45 4.88 7.67
N SER A 365 -35.78 3.99 6.75
CA SER A 365 -34.90 2.91 6.28
C SER A 365 -33.72 3.41 5.43
N ILE A 366 -33.75 4.66 4.97
CA ILE A 366 -32.70 5.24 4.11
C ILE A 366 -31.83 6.19 4.94
N HIS A 367 -30.54 5.91 4.95
CA HIS A 367 -29.55 6.74 5.60
C HIS A 367 -28.74 7.50 4.53
N PRO A 368 -29.18 8.72 4.15
CA PRO A 368 -28.47 9.49 3.15
C PRO A 368 -27.09 9.88 3.67
N GLN A 369 -26.08 9.65 2.84
CA GLN A 369 -24.72 10.09 3.12
C GLN A 369 -24.46 11.37 2.34
N VAL A 370 -24.08 12.42 3.05
CA VAL A 370 -23.59 13.67 2.47
C VAL A 370 -22.11 13.76 2.81
N THR A 371 -21.29 13.84 1.78
CA THR A 371 -19.81 13.85 1.89
C THR A 371 -19.26 15.11 1.26
N THR A 372 -18.02 15.45 1.53
CA THR A 372 -17.30 16.39 0.70
C THR A 372 -16.67 15.66 -0.50
N LEU A 373 -16.41 16.36 -1.58
CA LEU A 373 -15.72 15.78 -2.74
C LEU A 373 -14.33 15.21 -2.33
N GLN A 374 -13.68 15.83 -1.36
CA GLN A 374 -12.42 15.33 -0.79
C GLN A 374 -12.62 14.00 -0.04
N GLU A 375 -13.70 13.88 0.75
CA GLU A 375 -14.07 12.59 1.40
C GLU A 375 -14.38 11.51 0.36
N ASP A 376 -15.11 11.85 -0.72
CA ASP A 376 -15.43 10.91 -1.80
C ASP A 376 -14.17 10.41 -2.52
N ILE A 377 -13.21 11.29 -2.81
CA ILE A 377 -11.92 10.93 -3.39
C ILE A 377 -11.16 9.97 -2.46
N TYR A 378 -11.15 10.25 -1.16
CA TYR A 378 -10.52 9.38 -0.18
C TYR A 378 -11.19 8.02 -0.09
N GLU A 379 -12.53 7.96 -0.15
CA GLU A 379 -13.29 6.71 -0.16
C GLU A 379 -13.11 5.92 -1.45
N ALA A 380 -13.01 6.59 -2.59
CA ALA A 380 -12.71 5.95 -3.87
C ALA A 380 -11.38 5.19 -3.84
N GLN A 381 -10.44 5.64 -3.01
CA GLN A 381 -9.13 5.03 -2.78
C GLN A 381 -9.09 4.12 -1.53
N ALA A 382 -10.25 3.68 -1.02
CA ALA A 382 -10.31 2.93 0.25
C ALA A 382 -9.45 1.66 0.25
N ILE A 383 -9.30 1.00 -0.90
CA ILE A 383 -8.46 -0.20 -1.02
C ILE A 383 -6.98 0.15 -0.89
N GLU A 384 -6.51 1.17 -1.61
CA GLU A 384 -5.12 1.63 -1.53
C GLU A 384 -4.79 2.12 -0.13
N ASN A 385 -5.69 2.88 0.49
CA ASN A 385 -5.50 3.39 1.85
C ASN A 385 -5.43 2.25 2.88
N LYS A 386 -6.23 1.20 2.72
CA LYS A 386 -6.14 0.00 3.57
C LYS A 386 -4.85 -0.79 3.32
N LEU A 387 -4.48 -1.01 2.06
CA LEU A 387 -3.21 -1.65 1.69
C LEU A 387 -2.02 -0.89 2.25
N LYS A 388 -2.03 0.44 2.12
CA LYS A 388 -1.00 1.33 2.66
C LYS A 388 -0.82 1.12 4.17
N GLY A 389 -1.92 1.06 4.94
CA GLY A 389 -1.89 0.81 6.38
C GLY A 389 -1.32 -0.57 6.74
N ILE A 390 -1.76 -1.62 6.03
CA ILE A 390 -1.30 -2.99 6.24
C ILE A 390 0.20 -3.11 5.93
N ILE A 391 0.65 -2.61 4.79
CA ILE A 391 2.06 -2.70 4.38
C ILE A 391 2.95 -1.84 5.27
N LEU A 392 2.48 -0.68 5.74
CA LEU A 392 3.18 0.12 6.74
C LEU A 392 3.40 -0.66 8.04
N PHE A 393 2.35 -1.27 8.58
CA PHE A 393 2.45 -2.08 9.79
C PHE A 393 3.49 -3.19 9.62
N PHE A 394 3.43 -3.91 8.54
CA PHE A 394 4.37 -4.99 8.26
C PHE A 394 5.79 -4.51 7.96
N SER A 395 5.93 -3.34 7.37
CA SER A 395 7.23 -2.69 7.17
C SER A 395 7.89 -2.37 8.53
N ILE A 396 7.14 -1.83 9.48
CA ILE A 396 7.61 -1.56 10.83
C ILE A 396 8.03 -2.87 11.52
N VAL A 397 7.20 -3.91 11.44
CA VAL A 397 7.50 -5.23 12.03
C VAL A 397 8.75 -5.83 11.39
N SER A 398 8.89 -5.81 10.07
CA SER A 398 10.05 -6.32 9.35
C SER A 398 11.33 -5.55 9.75
N LEU A 399 11.24 -4.22 9.85
CA LEU A 399 12.36 -3.39 10.30
C LEU A 399 12.78 -3.75 11.73
N LEU A 400 11.84 -3.85 12.66
CA LEU A 400 12.12 -4.22 14.05
C LEU A 400 12.78 -5.60 14.16
N ILE A 401 12.26 -6.60 13.45
CA ILE A 401 12.85 -7.95 13.42
C ILE A 401 14.28 -7.90 12.87
N THR A 402 14.50 -7.14 11.80
CA THR A 402 15.84 -6.98 11.20
C THR A 402 16.80 -6.30 12.17
N LEU A 403 16.39 -5.25 12.88
CA LEU A 403 17.18 -4.57 13.89
C LEU A 403 17.51 -5.47 15.09
N LEU A 404 16.56 -6.31 15.52
CA LEU A 404 16.82 -7.33 16.56
C LEU A 404 17.85 -8.36 16.09
N GLY A 405 17.81 -8.76 14.81
CA GLY A 405 18.82 -9.62 14.20
C GLY A 405 20.22 -8.97 14.18
N VAL A 406 20.28 -7.68 13.82
CA VAL A 406 21.52 -6.89 13.87
C VAL A 406 22.03 -6.80 15.30
N TYR A 407 21.17 -6.44 16.27
CA TYR A 407 21.54 -6.32 17.68
C TYR A 407 22.07 -7.64 18.24
N SER A 408 21.38 -8.75 17.98
CA SER A 408 21.82 -10.10 18.38
C SER A 408 23.19 -10.45 17.79
N THR A 409 23.37 -10.18 16.49
CA THR A 409 24.63 -10.46 15.80
C THR A 409 25.80 -9.66 16.38
N ILE A 410 25.60 -8.36 16.61
CA ILE A 410 26.67 -7.49 17.10
C ILE A 410 27.04 -7.83 18.55
N THR A 411 26.06 -8.22 19.37
CA THR A 411 26.30 -8.70 20.74
C THR A 411 27.23 -9.91 20.74
N LEU A 412 26.91 -10.92 19.92
CA LEU A 412 27.73 -12.11 19.78
C LEU A 412 29.12 -11.82 19.21
N ASP A 413 29.22 -10.93 18.23
CA ASP A 413 30.53 -10.55 17.64
C ASP A 413 31.38 -9.75 18.63
N THR A 414 30.77 -8.89 19.44
CA THR A 414 31.46 -8.12 20.48
C THR A 414 32.01 -9.04 21.55
N GLU A 415 31.24 -9.98 22.06
CA GLU A 415 31.65 -10.96 23.06
C GLU A 415 32.86 -11.80 22.57
N ARG A 416 32.82 -12.23 21.31
CA ARG A 416 33.89 -13.04 20.71
C ARG A 416 35.18 -12.28 20.44
N ARG A 417 35.07 -11.00 20.09
CA ARG A 417 36.21 -10.16 19.74
C ARG A 417 36.72 -9.33 20.91
N GLN A 418 36.29 -9.60 22.16
CA GLN A 418 36.74 -8.85 23.34
C GLN A 418 38.25 -8.80 23.46
N LYS A 419 38.96 -9.94 23.24
CA LYS A 419 40.43 -10.00 23.26
C LYS A 419 41.04 -9.15 22.15
N GLU A 420 40.53 -9.20 20.93
CA GLU A 420 41.00 -8.39 19.80
C GLU A 420 40.82 -6.90 20.09
N VAL A 421 39.63 -6.51 20.60
CA VAL A 421 39.35 -5.14 20.99
C VAL A 421 40.24 -4.66 22.12
N ALA A 422 40.48 -5.50 23.15
CA ALA A 422 41.39 -5.18 24.26
C ALA A 422 42.81 -4.93 23.74
N ILE A 423 43.37 -5.82 22.92
CA ILE A 423 44.70 -5.67 22.33
C ILE A 423 44.78 -4.37 21.49
N ARG A 424 43.77 -4.07 20.68
CA ARG A 424 43.72 -2.84 19.89
C ARG A 424 43.68 -1.59 20.76
N LYS A 425 42.86 -1.61 21.85
CA LYS A 425 42.80 -0.50 22.81
C LYS A 425 44.14 -0.25 23.49
N VAL A 426 44.83 -1.32 23.89
CA VAL A 426 46.19 -1.22 24.49
C VAL A 426 47.18 -0.63 23.47
N ASN A 427 47.03 -0.95 22.19
CA ASN A 427 47.86 -0.40 21.11
C ASN A 427 47.39 0.99 20.62
N GLY A 428 46.51 1.69 21.37
CA GLY A 428 46.10 3.06 21.09
C GLY A 428 44.94 3.22 20.10
N ALA A 429 44.23 2.18 19.79
CA ALA A 429 43.04 2.30 18.89
C ALA A 429 41.92 3.13 19.52
N GLY A 430 41.55 4.20 18.86
CA GLY A 430 40.43 5.04 19.25
C GLY A 430 39.05 4.40 19.00
N LEU A 431 38.01 4.96 19.62
CA LEU A 431 36.61 4.47 19.53
C LEU A 431 36.14 4.35 18.07
N LYS A 432 36.47 5.31 17.20
CA LYS A 432 36.15 5.29 15.77
C LYS A 432 36.64 4.04 15.05
N GLN A 433 37.85 3.59 15.36
CA GLN A 433 38.43 2.43 14.72
C GLN A 433 37.73 1.13 15.16
N ILE A 434 37.28 1.06 16.41
CA ILE A 434 36.56 -0.07 16.95
C ILE A 434 35.14 -0.12 16.34
N ILE A 435 34.46 1.01 16.27
CA ILE A 435 33.15 1.11 15.63
C ILE A 435 33.23 0.66 14.15
N LEU A 436 34.22 1.18 13.41
CA LEU A 436 34.41 0.83 12.00
C LEU A 436 34.72 -0.67 11.79
N LEU A 437 35.41 -1.30 12.73
CA LEU A 437 35.69 -2.74 12.69
C LEU A 437 34.39 -3.57 12.66
N PHE A 438 33.42 -3.21 13.48
CA PHE A 438 32.12 -3.89 13.53
C PHE A 438 31.18 -3.41 12.40
N ALA A 439 31.11 -2.11 12.15
CA ALA A 439 30.21 -1.52 11.16
C ALA A 439 30.48 -2.01 9.72
N ARG A 440 31.75 -2.31 9.38
CA ARG A 440 32.14 -2.77 8.03
C ARG A 440 31.34 -3.96 7.54
N LEU A 441 31.02 -4.92 8.41
CA LEU A 441 30.20 -6.08 8.06
C LEU A 441 28.78 -5.67 7.68
N TYR A 442 28.15 -4.83 8.50
CA TYR A 442 26.76 -4.40 8.30
C TYR A 442 26.62 -3.51 7.08
N ILE A 443 27.56 -2.58 6.86
CA ILE A 443 27.62 -1.76 5.65
C ILE A 443 27.71 -2.65 4.41
N LYS A 444 28.57 -3.66 4.43
CA LYS A 444 28.70 -4.60 3.32
C LYS A 444 27.41 -5.37 3.08
N LEU A 445 26.76 -5.89 4.11
CA LEU A 445 25.51 -6.64 3.98
C LEU A 445 24.36 -5.76 3.49
N LEU A 446 24.23 -4.54 4.04
CA LEU A 446 23.27 -3.54 3.57
C LEU A 446 23.45 -3.21 2.10
N THR A 447 24.69 -2.90 1.68
CA THR A 447 24.96 -2.54 0.28
C THR A 447 24.69 -3.71 -0.66
N VAL A 448 25.16 -4.92 -0.32
CA VAL A 448 24.94 -6.11 -1.17
C VAL A 448 23.45 -6.44 -1.26
N SER A 449 22.72 -6.40 -0.15
CA SER A 449 21.27 -6.65 -0.17
C SER A 449 20.51 -5.58 -0.96
N ALA A 450 20.92 -4.29 -0.87
CA ALA A 450 20.32 -3.21 -1.65
C ALA A 450 20.56 -3.36 -3.15
N VAL A 451 21.79 -3.73 -3.55
CA VAL A 451 22.15 -3.97 -4.96
C VAL A 451 21.29 -5.08 -5.58
N ILE A 452 20.87 -6.07 -4.79
CA ILE A 452 19.98 -7.13 -5.25
C ILE A 452 18.50 -6.69 -5.19
N ALA A 453 18.10 -6.02 -4.11
CA ALA A 453 16.71 -5.64 -3.86
C ALA A 453 16.22 -4.55 -4.83
N PHE A 454 17.00 -3.48 -5.02
CA PHE A 454 16.55 -2.31 -5.78
C PHE A 454 16.21 -2.61 -7.24
N PRO A 455 16.98 -3.39 -8.01
CA PRO A 455 16.58 -3.77 -9.37
C PRO A 455 15.26 -4.55 -9.41
N LEU A 456 15.06 -5.48 -8.46
CA LEU A 456 13.83 -6.27 -8.39
C LEU A 456 12.62 -5.39 -8.05
N ILE A 457 12.77 -4.52 -7.06
CA ILE A 457 11.72 -3.57 -6.67
C ILE A 457 11.41 -2.63 -7.85
N TYR A 458 12.44 -2.13 -8.53
CA TYR A 458 12.27 -1.26 -9.71
C TYR A 458 11.44 -1.93 -10.81
N ILE A 459 11.74 -3.20 -11.13
CA ILE A 459 10.95 -3.96 -12.12
C ILE A 459 9.48 -4.03 -11.71
N VAL A 460 9.19 -4.34 -10.44
CA VAL A 460 7.81 -4.42 -9.94
C VAL A 460 7.12 -3.05 -9.97
N ILE A 461 7.82 -1.98 -9.59
CA ILE A 461 7.32 -0.60 -9.69
C ILE A 461 7.00 -0.23 -11.15
N GLN A 462 7.86 -0.60 -12.12
CA GLN A 462 7.59 -0.31 -13.53
C GLN A 462 6.38 -1.08 -14.09
N ILE A 463 6.15 -2.31 -13.60
CA ILE A 463 4.93 -3.07 -13.94
C ILE A 463 3.70 -2.39 -13.33
N TRP A 464 3.80 -1.99 -12.06
CA TRP A 464 2.72 -1.32 -11.35
C TRP A 464 2.37 0.06 -11.95
N LYS A 465 3.38 0.82 -12.38
CA LYS A 465 3.23 2.11 -13.05
C LYS A 465 2.32 2.06 -14.28
N LYS A 466 2.31 0.94 -15.01
CA LYS A 466 1.45 0.76 -16.19
C LYS A 466 -0.05 0.76 -15.89
N ALA A 467 -0.42 0.57 -14.63
CA ALA A 467 -1.82 0.58 -14.20
C ALA A 467 -2.37 1.99 -13.91
N TYR A 468 -1.51 3.03 -13.95
CA TYR A 468 -1.89 4.40 -13.59
C TYR A 468 -1.65 5.37 -14.74
N ILE A 469 -2.52 6.36 -14.87
CA ILE A 469 -2.32 7.50 -15.79
C ILE A 469 -1.17 8.39 -15.30
N VAL A 470 -1.19 8.68 -13.97
CA VAL A 470 -0.18 9.49 -13.32
C VAL A 470 0.46 8.71 -12.20
N PHE A 471 1.77 8.65 -12.18
CA PHE A 471 2.54 7.93 -11.18
C PHE A 471 3.46 8.87 -10.41
N PHE A 472 3.80 8.50 -9.18
CA PHE A 472 4.74 9.27 -8.39
C PHE A 472 6.14 9.28 -9.03
N ASN A 473 6.97 10.24 -8.63
CA ASN A 473 8.34 10.33 -9.14
C ASN A 473 9.24 9.28 -8.46
N ASP A 474 9.54 8.21 -9.17
CA ASP A 474 10.44 7.11 -8.77
C ASP A 474 11.93 7.39 -9.06
N GLY A 475 12.30 8.68 -9.09
CA GLY A 475 13.67 9.13 -9.38
C GLY A 475 14.67 8.83 -8.26
N ILE A 476 15.89 9.33 -8.45
CA ILE A 476 17.04 9.06 -7.57
C ILE A 476 16.80 9.42 -6.11
N ILE A 477 15.97 10.46 -5.84
CA ILE A 477 15.65 10.92 -4.48
C ILE A 477 14.89 9.85 -3.70
N TYR A 478 13.95 9.16 -4.36
CA TYR A 478 13.21 8.04 -3.77
C TYR A 478 14.16 6.94 -3.29
N TRP A 479 15.04 6.45 -4.16
CA TRP A 479 15.99 5.36 -3.84
C TRP A 479 17.03 5.78 -2.81
N ALA A 480 17.57 6.99 -2.93
CA ALA A 480 18.55 7.53 -2.00
C ALA A 480 17.94 7.73 -0.60
N GLY A 481 16.71 8.24 -0.51
CA GLY A 481 16.01 8.44 0.76
C GLY A 481 15.80 7.14 1.53
N ILE A 482 15.35 6.08 0.84
CA ILE A 482 15.19 4.75 1.43
C ILE A 482 16.55 4.21 1.91
N PHE A 483 17.58 4.27 1.06
CA PHE A 483 18.93 3.78 1.40
C PHE A 483 19.50 4.50 2.63
N ILE A 484 19.44 5.81 2.67
CA ILE A 484 19.91 6.62 3.78
C ILE A 484 19.12 6.31 5.05
N GLY A 485 17.79 6.22 4.97
CA GLY A 485 16.92 5.96 6.12
C GLY A 485 17.25 4.63 6.82
N ILE A 486 17.26 3.52 6.08
CA ILE A 486 17.57 2.19 6.66
C ILE A 486 19.02 2.12 7.15
N THR A 487 19.96 2.69 6.39
CA THR A 487 21.38 2.72 6.80
C THR A 487 21.56 3.50 8.09
N PHE A 488 20.89 4.64 8.23
CA PHE A 488 20.95 5.48 9.43
C PHE A 488 20.40 4.75 10.66
N ILE A 489 19.22 4.13 10.55
CA ILE A 489 18.60 3.37 11.65
C ILE A 489 19.49 2.17 12.04
N THR A 490 20.03 1.45 11.06
CA THR A 490 20.94 0.34 11.33
C THR A 490 22.23 0.82 12.00
N ALA A 491 22.80 1.95 11.54
CA ALA A 491 23.99 2.54 12.15
C ALA A 491 23.74 2.95 13.61
N LEU A 492 22.58 3.55 13.91
CA LEU A 492 22.19 3.86 15.30
C LEU A 492 22.13 2.59 16.16
N THR A 493 21.56 1.50 15.67
CA THR A 493 21.48 0.22 16.40
C THR A 493 22.88 -0.32 16.68
N VAL A 494 23.79 -0.25 15.71
CA VAL A 494 25.19 -0.66 15.86
C VAL A 494 25.90 0.21 16.90
N LEU A 495 25.75 1.53 16.82
CA LEU A 495 26.37 2.48 17.75
C LEU A 495 25.87 2.32 19.18
N PHE A 496 24.57 2.05 19.35
CA PHE A 496 23.97 1.89 20.66
C PHE A 496 24.49 0.66 21.43
N ARG A 497 24.96 -0.35 20.70
CA ARG A 497 25.44 -1.62 21.30
C ARG A 497 26.95 -1.68 21.52
N ILE A 498 27.76 -0.92 20.76
CA ILE A 498 29.23 -0.87 20.88
C ILE A 498 29.66 0.07 22.00
#